data_e4556a274d8d3c2496f1c1c32243b2cc
#
_entry.id   e4556a274d8d3c2496f1c1c32243b2cc
#
_cell.length_a   1.000
_cell.length_b   1.000
_cell.length_c   1.000
_cell.angle_alpha   90.00
_cell.angle_beta   90.00
_cell.angle_gamma   90.00
#
_symmetry.space_group_name_H-M   'P 1'
#
loop_
_entity.id
_entity.type
_entity.pdbx_description
1 polymer ?
#
loop_
_entity_poly.entity_id
_entity_poly.type
_entity_poly.pdbx_seq_one_letter_code
_entity_poly.pdbx_strand_id
1 'polypeptide(L)'
;MRMISTGARAASGSCRPHGRLRAAASAATTALLTLTALAALPQGTAHAADTLGAAAAEKGRYFGAAVAANHLGEAPYVSTLNTEFSSVTPENEMKWDAVEPSRGSFSFSRADQIVNHAQSRGMDVRGHTLVWHSQLPSWVSGLGATDLRSAMNNHITQVMTHYKGEIHSWDVVNEAFQDGSSGARRSSPFQDRLGDGFIEEAFRTARAADPNAKL
;
A
#
# COMPACT_ATOMS: atom_id res chain seq x y z
N MET A 1 18.04 13.77 49.62
CA MET A 1 17.55 14.22 50.93
C MET A 1 16.11 13.78 51.05
N ARG A 2 15.91 12.87 51.98
CA ARG A 2 14.68 12.44 52.70
C ARG A 2 13.43 12.22 51.88
N MET A 3 12.98 10.98 51.71
CA MET A 3 12.44 9.97 52.67
C MET A 3 11.03 10.26 53.18
N ILE A 4 10.16 9.21 52.97
CA ILE A 4 9.30 8.53 53.96
C ILE A 4 7.89 9.15 54.02
N SER A 5 6.74 8.46 54.17
CA SER A 5 6.42 7.15 54.71
C SER A 5 4.90 6.94 54.64
N THR A 6 4.46 5.77 54.29
CA THR A 6 3.63 4.81 55.03
C THR A 6 2.36 5.28 55.77
N GLY A 7 1.33 4.45 55.67
CA GLY A 7 0.28 4.40 56.68
C GLY A 7 -0.89 3.52 56.28
N ALA A 8 -0.84 2.32 56.75
CA ALA A 8 -1.79 1.22 56.79
C ALA A 8 -2.77 1.34 57.95
N ARG A 9 -3.79 0.50 57.93
CA ARG A 9 -4.57 -0.21 59.00
C ARG A 9 -6.07 0.06 58.89
N ALA A 10 -6.90 -0.90 58.72
CA ALA A 10 -7.24 -2.17 59.42
C ALA A 10 -8.32 -2.04 60.48
N ALA A 11 -9.16 -3.05 60.50
CA ALA A 11 -9.93 -3.64 61.57
C ALA A 11 -11.41 -3.23 61.65
N SER A 12 -12.34 -4.09 61.52
CA SER A 12 -12.80 -5.27 62.26
C SER A 12 -14.11 -5.01 63.06
N GLY A 13 -15.03 -6.01 63.08
CA GLY A 13 -16.13 -6.10 64.02
C GLY A 13 -17.34 -6.76 63.41
N SER A 14 -17.48 -8.01 63.41
CA SER A 14 -18.11 -9.02 64.26
C SER A 14 -19.45 -8.60 64.86
N CYS A 15 -20.54 -9.32 64.55
CA CYS A 15 -21.38 -10.09 65.51
C CYS A 15 -22.60 -10.74 64.79
N ARG A 16 -22.75 -12.03 64.98
CA ARG A 16 -23.98 -12.84 64.88
C ARG A 16 -24.75 -12.68 66.22
N PRO A 17 -26.01 -13.21 66.48
CA PRO A 17 -26.56 -14.45 65.97
C PRO A 17 -28.12 -14.57 65.87
N HIS A 18 -28.57 -15.75 65.39
CA HIS A 18 -29.71 -16.59 65.76
C HIS A 18 -31.13 -16.20 65.37
N GLY A 19 -31.78 -17.11 64.71
CA GLY A 19 -33.23 -17.22 64.55
C GLY A 19 -33.63 -18.34 63.58
N ARG A 20 -33.77 -19.57 64.11
CA ARG A 20 -34.37 -20.72 63.38
C ARG A 20 -35.88 -20.53 63.28
N LEU A 21 -36.45 -20.74 62.12
CA LEU A 21 -37.79 -21.34 62.01
C LEU A 21 -37.90 -22.14 60.70
N ARG A 22 -38.22 -23.41 60.90
CA ARG A 22 -38.53 -24.40 59.84
C ARG A 22 -39.95 -24.14 59.36
N ALA A 23 -40.14 -24.17 58.06
CA ALA A 23 -41.42 -24.55 57.49
C ALA A 23 -41.21 -25.31 56.18
N ALA A 24 -41.95 -26.38 56.05
CA ALA A 24 -41.77 -27.43 55.07
C ALA A 24 -42.43 -27.13 53.71
N ALA A 25 -41.83 -27.74 52.73
CA ALA A 25 -42.40 -28.39 51.55
C ALA A 25 -43.51 -27.70 50.71
N SER A 26 -43.14 -27.47 49.44
CA SER A 26 -43.97 -28.00 48.35
C SER A 26 -43.11 -27.96 47.06
N ALA A 27 -42.78 -29.13 46.53
CA ALA A 27 -42.16 -29.30 45.24
C ALA A 27 -43.21 -28.99 44.16
N ALA A 28 -43.02 -27.94 43.42
CA ALA A 28 -43.66 -27.73 42.16
C ALA A 28 -42.58 -27.75 41.06
N THR A 29 -42.46 -28.87 40.38
CA THR A 29 -41.65 -29.09 39.19
C THR A 29 -42.25 -28.29 38.03
N THR A 30 -41.77 -27.08 37.81
CA THR A 30 -42.07 -26.34 36.60
C THR A 30 -41.00 -26.66 35.58
N ALA A 31 -41.31 -27.52 34.63
CA ALA A 31 -40.46 -27.76 33.45
C ALA A 31 -40.44 -26.50 32.60
N LEU A 32 -39.35 -25.78 32.68
CA LEU A 32 -39.09 -24.62 31.81
C LEU A 32 -38.61 -25.15 30.45
N LEU A 33 -39.53 -25.27 29.49
CA LEU A 33 -39.20 -25.47 28.08
C LEU A 33 -38.50 -24.20 27.58
N THR A 34 -37.15 -24.19 27.59
CA THR A 34 -36.37 -23.19 26.88
C THR A 34 -36.44 -23.48 25.37
N LEU A 35 -37.38 -22.78 24.73
CA LEU A 35 -37.41 -22.71 23.27
C LEU A 35 -36.21 -21.88 22.81
N THR A 36 -35.11 -22.52 22.45
CA THR A 36 -34.00 -21.88 21.77
C THR A 36 -34.50 -21.53 20.37
N ALA A 37 -34.95 -20.28 20.21
CA ALA A 37 -35.15 -19.70 18.92
C ALA A 37 -33.74 -19.59 18.26
N LEU A 38 -33.42 -20.54 17.38
CA LEU A 38 -32.28 -20.45 16.49
C LEU A 38 -32.62 -19.30 15.53
N ALA A 39 -32.09 -18.09 15.82
CA ALA A 39 -32.18 -16.97 14.91
C ALA A 39 -31.43 -17.38 13.66
N ALA A 40 -32.14 -17.75 12.61
CA ALA A 40 -31.59 -17.89 11.28
C ALA A 40 -31.09 -16.49 10.88
N LEU A 41 -29.77 -16.29 10.96
CA LEU A 41 -29.14 -15.14 10.34
C LEU A 41 -29.52 -15.16 8.86
N PRO A 42 -29.97 -14.04 8.30
CA PRO A 42 -30.23 -13.98 6.87
C PRO A 42 -28.93 -14.34 6.18
N GLN A 43 -28.89 -15.49 5.53
CA GLN A 43 -27.82 -15.82 4.61
C GLN A 43 -28.02 -14.86 3.42
N GLY A 44 -27.32 -13.74 3.45
CA GLY A 44 -27.20 -12.90 2.28
C GLY A 44 -26.69 -13.80 1.15
N THR A 45 -27.47 -13.91 0.09
CA THR A 45 -27.01 -14.54 -1.14
C THR A 45 -25.71 -13.83 -1.53
N ALA A 46 -24.59 -14.55 -1.48
CA ALA A 46 -23.32 -14.03 -2.01
C ALA A 46 -23.57 -13.80 -3.51
N HIS A 47 -23.84 -12.55 -3.88
CA HIS A 47 -23.80 -12.14 -5.27
C HIS A 47 -22.33 -12.18 -5.68
N ALA A 48 -22.03 -12.88 -6.78
CA ALA A 48 -20.73 -12.77 -7.40
C ALA A 48 -20.51 -11.30 -7.78
N ALA A 49 -19.30 -10.80 -7.55
CA ALA A 49 -18.97 -9.43 -7.94
C ALA A 49 -19.08 -9.28 -9.47
N ASP A 50 -19.71 -8.20 -9.92
CA ASP A 50 -20.01 -7.96 -11.33
C ASP A 50 -18.79 -7.53 -12.15
N THR A 51 -17.67 -7.15 -11.49
CA THR A 51 -16.44 -6.68 -12.15
C THR A 51 -15.20 -7.29 -11.50
N LEU A 52 -14.07 -7.30 -12.24
CA LEU A 52 -12.80 -7.82 -11.74
C LEU A 52 -12.28 -7.02 -10.54
N GLY A 53 -12.43 -5.69 -10.55
CA GLY A 53 -12.07 -4.83 -9.43
C GLY A 53 -12.90 -5.12 -8.19
N ALA A 54 -14.21 -5.31 -8.34
CA ALA A 54 -15.12 -5.65 -7.23
C ALA A 54 -14.79 -7.04 -6.67
N ALA A 55 -14.54 -8.04 -7.52
CA ALA A 55 -14.15 -9.39 -7.09
C ALA A 55 -12.82 -9.38 -6.31
N ALA A 56 -11.85 -8.57 -6.72
CA ALA A 56 -10.60 -8.40 -5.99
C ALA A 56 -10.82 -7.73 -4.62
N ALA A 57 -11.69 -6.73 -4.56
CA ALA A 57 -11.99 -5.99 -3.33
C ALA A 57 -12.64 -6.88 -2.25
N GLU A 58 -13.41 -7.91 -2.60
CA GLU A 58 -13.95 -8.91 -1.66
C GLU A 58 -12.86 -9.63 -0.86
N LYS A 59 -11.64 -9.67 -1.39
CA LYS A 59 -10.46 -10.29 -0.75
C LYS A 59 -9.45 -9.25 -0.24
N GLY A 60 -9.84 -7.99 -0.15
CA GLY A 60 -8.96 -6.89 0.27
C GLY A 60 -7.82 -6.63 -0.72
N ARG A 61 -8.03 -6.92 -2.01
CA ARG A 61 -7.07 -6.73 -3.09
C ARG A 61 -7.60 -5.72 -4.10
N TYR A 62 -6.72 -5.25 -4.95
CA TYR A 62 -7.07 -4.49 -6.15
C TYR A 62 -6.74 -5.30 -7.41
N PHE A 63 -7.41 -4.98 -8.51
CA PHE A 63 -7.13 -5.54 -9.83
C PHE A 63 -6.76 -4.39 -10.76
N GLY A 64 -5.54 -4.40 -11.29
CA GLY A 64 -4.97 -3.29 -12.03
C GLY A 64 -4.61 -3.64 -13.46
N ALA A 65 -4.47 -2.61 -14.30
CA ALA A 65 -3.99 -2.70 -15.67
C ALA A 65 -2.78 -1.78 -15.89
N ALA A 66 -1.87 -2.19 -16.78
CA ALA A 66 -0.92 -1.27 -17.40
C ALA A 66 -1.66 -0.38 -18.40
N VAL A 67 -1.41 0.93 -18.34
CA VAL A 67 -2.14 1.93 -19.10
C VAL A 67 -1.19 2.86 -19.84
N ALA A 68 -1.43 3.03 -21.13
CA ALA A 68 -0.72 4.00 -21.96
C ALA A 68 -1.62 5.23 -22.26
N ALA A 69 -1.07 6.42 -22.09
CA ALA A 69 -1.81 7.67 -22.20
C ALA A 69 -2.46 7.86 -23.59
N ASN A 70 -1.83 7.36 -24.66
CA ASN A 70 -2.37 7.46 -26.01
C ASN A 70 -3.68 6.68 -26.22
N HIS A 71 -3.98 5.68 -25.40
CA HIS A 71 -5.21 4.90 -25.46
C HIS A 71 -6.37 5.51 -24.66
N LEU A 72 -6.13 6.54 -23.85
CA LEU A 72 -7.19 7.19 -23.07
C LEU A 72 -8.23 7.94 -23.91
N GLY A 73 -8.02 8.09 -25.22
CA GLY A 73 -9.01 8.59 -26.17
C GLY A 73 -9.87 7.51 -26.83
N GLU A 74 -9.59 6.23 -26.59
CA GLU A 74 -10.26 5.10 -27.25
C GLU A 74 -11.45 4.62 -26.40
N ALA A 75 -12.67 4.83 -26.87
CA ALA A 75 -13.87 4.54 -26.11
C ALA A 75 -13.96 3.08 -25.58
N PRO A 76 -13.68 2.02 -26.38
CA PRO A 76 -13.72 0.65 -25.88
C PRO A 76 -12.67 0.39 -24.79
N TYR A 77 -11.45 0.92 -24.96
CA TYR A 77 -10.37 0.80 -23.99
C TYR A 77 -10.75 1.45 -22.64
N VAL A 78 -11.19 2.71 -22.70
CA VAL A 78 -11.57 3.46 -21.51
C VAL A 78 -12.81 2.86 -20.84
N SER A 79 -13.78 2.36 -21.60
CA SER A 79 -14.95 1.68 -21.06
C SER A 79 -14.56 0.44 -20.25
N THR A 80 -13.70 -0.42 -20.81
CA THR A 80 -13.22 -1.62 -20.12
C THR A 80 -12.38 -1.26 -18.90
N LEU A 81 -11.44 -0.30 -19.04
CA LEU A 81 -10.61 0.17 -17.94
C LEU A 81 -11.46 0.65 -16.77
N ASN A 82 -12.44 1.52 -17.02
CA ASN A 82 -13.27 2.11 -15.99
C ASN A 82 -14.25 1.13 -15.34
N THR A 83 -14.62 0.05 -16.04
CA THR A 83 -15.57 -0.93 -15.52
C THR A 83 -14.86 -2.01 -14.72
N GLU A 84 -13.76 -2.54 -15.23
CA GLU A 84 -13.17 -3.77 -14.70
C GLU A 84 -12.04 -3.54 -13.68
N PHE A 85 -11.36 -2.39 -13.72
CA PHE A 85 -10.14 -2.19 -12.96
C PHE A 85 -10.30 -1.16 -11.85
N SER A 86 -9.63 -1.43 -10.74
CA SER A 86 -9.56 -0.54 -9.55
C SER A 86 -8.18 0.08 -9.34
N SER A 87 -7.22 -0.25 -10.22
CA SER A 87 -5.86 0.28 -10.15
C SER A 87 -5.25 0.39 -11.55
N VAL A 88 -4.33 1.34 -11.73
CA VAL A 88 -3.56 1.51 -12.96
C VAL A 88 -2.07 1.60 -12.68
N THR A 89 -1.27 1.19 -13.66
CA THR A 89 0.18 1.37 -13.69
C THR A 89 0.53 2.02 -15.03
N PRO A 90 1.13 3.22 -15.08
CA PRO A 90 1.59 3.82 -16.32
C PRO A 90 2.57 2.87 -17.01
N GLU A 91 2.30 2.53 -18.28
CA GLU A 91 3.08 1.52 -19.00
C GLU A 91 4.49 2.02 -19.31
N ASN A 92 4.61 3.28 -19.74
CA ASN A 92 5.89 3.89 -20.10
C ASN A 92 6.05 5.32 -19.53
N GLU A 93 4.99 6.01 -19.23
CA GLU A 93 4.95 7.44 -19.01
C GLU A 93 5.63 7.91 -17.70
N MET A 94 5.88 6.99 -16.76
CA MET A 94 6.63 7.28 -15.52
C MET A 94 8.07 6.73 -15.53
N LYS A 95 8.54 6.17 -16.65
CA LYS A 95 9.92 5.71 -16.77
C LYS A 95 10.86 6.89 -16.97
N TRP A 96 12.13 6.72 -16.62
CA TRP A 96 13.07 7.83 -16.51
C TRP A 96 13.21 8.62 -17.82
N ASP A 97 13.34 7.94 -18.96
CA ASP A 97 13.46 8.59 -20.26
C ASP A 97 12.22 9.40 -20.66
N ALA A 98 11.06 9.00 -20.16
CA ALA A 98 9.79 9.70 -20.41
C ALA A 98 9.65 10.96 -19.54
N VAL A 99 10.02 10.89 -18.24
CA VAL A 99 9.81 12.00 -17.32
C VAL A 99 11.00 12.95 -17.20
N GLU A 100 12.24 12.51 -17.51
CA GLU A 100 13.44 13.35 -17.50
C GLU A 100 14.33 13.06 -18.73
N PRO A 101 13.87 13.37 -19.94
CA PRO A 101 14.61 13.08 -21.19
C PRO A 101 15.96 13.79 -21.27
N SER A 102 16.11 14.92 -20.62
CA SER A 102 17.35 15.68 -20.47
C SER A 102 17.60 16.00 -19.01
N ARG A 103 18.86 16.01 -18.59
CA ARG A 103 19.26 16.21 -17.19
C ARG A 103 18.62 17.47 -16.59
N GLY A 104 17.81 17.30 -15.54
CA GLY A 104 17.12 18.39 -14.85
C GLY A 104 15.90 18.97 -15.58
N SER A 105 15.54 18.42 -16.75
CA SER A 105 14.37 18.84 -17.51
C SER A 105 13.25 17.79 -17.38
N PHE A 106 12.28 18.08 -16.52
CA PHE A 106 11.18 17.17 -16.22
C PHE A 106 9.94 17.48 -17.06
N SER A 107 9.24 16.43 -17.50
CA SER A 107 7.97 16.49 -18.22
C SER A 107 7.02 15.42 -17.68
N PHE A 108 6.00 15.83 -16.99
CA PHE A 108 5.02 14.93 -16.37
C PHE A 108 3.71 14.82 -17.15
N SER A 109 3.52 15.63 -18.19
CA SER A 109 2.21 15.81 -18.84
C SER A 109 1.53 14.54 -19.31
N ARG A 110 2.28 13.54 -19.79
CA ARG A 110 1.70 12.25 -20.22
C ARG A 110 1.35 11.36 -19.03
N ALA A 111 2.20 11.32 -18.01
CA ALA A 111 1.93 10.58 -16.79
C ALA A 111 0.76 11.21 -16.01
N ASP A 112 0.68 12.54 -15.96
CA ASP A 112 -0.43 13.29 -15.36
C ASP A 112 -1.78 12.94 -15.98
N GLN A 113 -1.84 12.68 -17.30
CA GLN A 113 -3.08 12.25 -17.94
C GLN A 113 -3.59 10.93 -17.36
N ILE A 114 -2.69 9.97 -17.10
CA ILE A 114 -3.05 8.68 -16.51
C ILE A 114 -3.45 8.84 -15.05
N VAL A 115 -2.67 9.60 -14.26
CA VAL A 115 -2.94 9.84 -12.84
C VAL A 115 -4.28 10.56 -12.67
N ASN A 116 -4.52 11.64 -13.42
CA ASN A 116 -5.78 12.38 -13.37
C ASN A 116 -6.97 11.51 -13.78
N HIS A 117 -6.81 10.68 -14.82
CA HIS A 117 -7.85 9.73 -15.23
C HIS A 117 -8.17 8.75 -14.08
N ALA A 118 -7.16 8.13 -13.49
CA ALA A 118 -7.32 7.19 -12.39
C ALA A 118 -8.01 7.83 -11.18
N GLN A 119 -7.53 9.00 -10.74
CA GLN A 119 -8.12 9.75 -9.62
C GLN A 119 -9.58 10.11 -9.87
N SER A 120 -9.92 10.56 -11.09
CA SER A 120 -11.31 10.88 -11.46
C SER A 120 -12.27 9.68 -11.39
N ARG A 121 -11.73 8.47 -11.32
CA ARG A 121 -12.45 7.18 -11.24
C ARG A 121 -12.26 6.47 -9.91
N GLY A 122 -11.55 7.06 -8.97
CA GLY A 122 -11.26 6.45 -7.67
C GLY A 122 -10.35 5.22 -7.76
N MET A 123 -9.53 5.13 -8.80
CA MET A 123 -8.56 4.04 -8.98
C MET A 123 -7.25 4.37 -8.27
N ASP A 124 -6.62 3.36 -7.69
CA ASP A 124 -5.25 3.45 -7.19
C ASP A 124 -4.24 3.57 -8.34
N VAL A 125 -3.15 4.27 -8.10
CA VAL A 125 -2.03 4.35 -9.07
C VAL A 125 -0.78 3.70 -8.47
N ARG A 126 -0.17 2.78 -9.22
CA ARG A 126 1.17 2.26 -8.96
C ARG A 126 2.17 3.01 -9.81
N GLY A 127 3.08 3.73 -9.19
CA GLY A 127 4.16 4.45 -9.86
C GLY A 127 5.25 3.49 -10.36
N HIS A 128 5.45 3.42 -11.67
CA HIS A 128 6.38 2.50 -12.31
C HIS A 128 7.22 3.24 -13.33
N THR A 129 8.48 3.44 -13.10
CA THR A 129 9.36 3.04 -12.01
C THR A 129 10.44 4.12 -11.80
N LEU A 130 10.95 4.28 -10.58
CA LEU A 130 11.92 5.35 -10.32
C LEU A 130 13.34 5.00 -10.81
N VAL A 131 13.83 3.80 -10.53
CA VAL A 131 15.18 3.35 -10.93
C VAL A 131 15.10 2.01 -11.63
N TRP A 132 15.54 1.97 -12.87
CA TRP A 132 15.55 0.76 -13.67
C TRP A 132 16.76 0.75 -14.64
N HIS A 133 17.24 -0.42 -15.03
CA HIS A 133 18.37 -0.57 -15.94
C HIS A 133 18.01 -0.26 -17.40
N SER A 134 16.73 -0.23 -17.74
CA SER A 134 16.20 -0.02 -19.09
C SER A 134 15.47 1.33 -19.19
N GLN A 135 15.19 1.76 -20.40
CA GLN A 135 14.54 3.05 -20.71
C GLN A 135 15.17 4.23 -19.93
N LEU A 136 16.51 4.24 -19.90
CA LEU A 136 17.30 5.35 -19.39
C LEU A 136 17.66 6.29 -20.52
N PRO A 137 17.56 7.61 -20.33
CA PRO A 137 18.07 8.56 -21.30
C PRO A 137 19.60 8.43 -21.40
N SER A 138 20.14 8.67 -22.60
CA SER A 138 21.56 8.45 -22.89
C SER A 138 22.52 9.22 -21.96
N TRP A 139 22.09 10.38 -21.46
CA TRP A 139 22.90 11.19 -20.56
C TRP A 139 23.17 10.48 -19.21
N VAL A 140 22.26 9.64 -18.72
CA VAL A 140 22.43 8.87 -17.48
C VAL A 140 23.56 7.84 -17.64
N SER A 141 23.57 7.14 -18.77
CA SER A 141 24.54 6.08 -19.04
C SER A 141 25.99 6.58 -19.12
N GLY A 142 26.19 7.87 -19.40
CA GLY A 142 27.52 8.49 -19.49
C GLY A 142 28.08 9.02 -18.16
N LEU A 143 27.28 9.07 -17.08
CA LEU A 143 27.68 9.70 -15.82
C LEU A 143 28.71 8.86 -15.03
N GLY A 144 29.69 9.51 -14.40
CA GLY A 144 30.54 8.90 -13.38
C GLY A 144 29.75 8.65 -12.08
N ALA A 145 30.33 7.88 -11.15
CA ALA A 145 29.64 7.44 -9.92
C ALA A 145 29.04 8.59 -9.11
N THR A 146 29.77 9.67 -8.88
CA THR A 146 29.29 10.83 -8.08
C THR A 146 28.12 11.52 -8.74
N ASP A 147 28.21 11.80 -10.05
CA ASP A 147 27.13 12.44 -10.79
C ASP A 147 25.93 11.54 -10.94
N LEU A 148 26.12 10.24 -11.15
CA LEU A 148 25.05 9.26 -11.24
C LEU A 148 24.25 9.18 -9.93
N ARG A 149 24.94 9.15 -8.79
CA ARG A 149 24.32 9.19 -7.46
C ARG A 149 23.46 10.44 -7.27
N SER A 150 24.04 11.60 -7.61
CA SER A 150 23.32 12.88 -7.52
C SER A 150 22.10 12.91 -8.45
N ALA A 151 22.25 12.40 -9.67
CA ALA A 151 21.16 12.32 -10.64
C ALA A 151 20.04 11.39 -10.17
N MET A 152 20.40 10.20 -9.65
CA MET A 152 19.43 9.24 -9.10
C MET A 152 18.60 9.85 -7.95
N ASN A 153 19.26 10.45 -6.98
CA ASN A 153 18.60 11.05 -5.84
C ASN A 153 17.73 12.24 -6.25
N ASN A 154 18.19 13.06 -7.18
CA ASN A 154 17.40 14.17 -7.73
C ASN A 154 16.18 13.66 -8.48
N HIS A 155 16.35 12.69 -9.39
CA HIS A 155 15.25 12.09 -10.14
C HIS A 155 14.14 11.56 -9.21
N ILE A 156 14.52 10.71 -8.24
CA ILE A 156 13.57 10.16 -7.26
C ILE A 156 12.85 11.29 -6.53
N THR A 157 13.60 12.28 -6.04
CA THR A 157 13.02 13.40 -5.28
C THR A 157 12.03 14.20 -6.12
N GLN A 158 12.38 14.57 -7.35
CA GLN A 158 11.51 15.37 -8.22
C GLN A 158 10.24 14.62 -8.60
N VAL A 159 10.36 13.37 -9.02
CA VAL A 159 9.21 12.55 -9.44
C VAL A 159 8.26 12.31 -8.26
N MET A 160 8.79 11.87 -7.11
CA MET A 160 7.96 11.60 -5.95
C MET A 160 7.38 12.86 -5.30
N THR A 161 8.07 14.00 -5.40
CA THR A 161 7.52 15.28 -4.92
C THR A 161 6.38 15.74 -5.80
N HIS A 162 6.49 15.57 -7.13
CA HIS A 162 5.43 15.91 -8.07
C HIS A 162 4.13 15.15 -7.77
N TYR A 163 4.25 13.84 -7.49
CA TYR A 163 3.10 12.95 -7.22
C TYR A 163 2.84 12.70 -5.72
N LYS A 164 3.35 13.54 -4.84
CA LYS A 164 3.25 13.32 -3.40
C LYS A 164 1.80 13.19 -2.92
N GLY A 165 1.49 12.04 -2.31
CA GLY A 165 0.16 11.74 -1.81
C GLY A 165 -0.84 11.26 -2.88
N GLU A 166 -0.44 11.18 -4.15
CA GLU A 166 -1.30 10.77 -5.27
C GLU A 166 -1.08 9.32 -5.69
N ILE A 167 0.08 8.77 -5.40
CA ILE A 167 0.49 7.42 -5.81
C ILE A 167 0.35 6.46 -4.64
N HIS A 168 -0.42 5.39 -4.85
CA HIS A 168 -0.66 4.36 -3.85
C HIS A 168 0.62 3.59 -3.47
N SER A 169 1.43 3.24 -4.45
CA SER A 169 2.68 2.49 -4.24
C SER A 169 3.69 2.77 -5.36
N TRP A 170 4.99 2.70 -5.05
CA TRP A 170 6.08 2.92 -5.99
C TRP A 170 6.95 1.69 -6.17
N ASP A 171 7.28 1.37 -7.41
CA ASP A 171 8.41 0.52 -7.75
C ASP A 171 9.67 1.39 -7.72
N VAL A 172 10.36 1.40 -6.58
CA VAL A 172 11.53 2.26 -6.37
C VAL A 172 12.71 1.79 -7.20
N VAL A 173 13.00 0.48 -7.17
CA VAL A 173 14.02 -0.16 -8.01
C VAL A 173 13.39 -1.35 -8.70
N ASN A 174 13.36 -1.32 -10.01
CA ASN A 174 12.83 -2.41 -10.84
C ASN A 174 13.94 -3.33 -11.34
N GLU A 175 13.68 -4.64 -11.31
CA GLU A 175 14.54 -5.69 -11.89
C GLU A 175 16.01 -5.63 -11.44
N ALA A 176 16.24 -5.47 -10.14
CA ALA A 176 17.58 -5.40 -9.56
C ALA A 176 18.39 -6.68 -9.69
N PHE A 177 17.75 -7.81 -10.00
CA PHE A 177 18.36 -9.12 -10.17
C PHE A 177 18.27 -9.58 -11.62
N GLN A 178 19.21 -10.45 -12.02
CA GLN A 178 19.19 -11.10 -13.31
C GLN A 178 18.01 -12.06 -13.41
N ASP A 179 17.53 -12.28 -14.63
CA ASP A 179 16.54 -13.32 -14.89
C ASP A 179 17.10 -14.72 -14.59
N GLY A 180 16.22 -15.62 -14.23
CA GLY A 180 16.59 -16.99 -13.85
C GLY A 180 16.82 -17.16 -12.35
N SER A 181 17.53 -18.22 -11.96
CA SER A 181 17.65 -18.68 -10.56
C SER A 181 18.98 -18.30 -9.88
N SER A 182 19.85 -17.53 -10.53
CA SER A 182 21.19 -17.23 -9.99
C SER A 182 21.17 -16.34 -8.75
N GLY A 183 20.11 -15.50 -8.59
CA GLY A 183 20.07 -14.47 -7.56
C GLY A 183 21.14 -13.38 -7.71
N ALA A 184 21.86 -13.36 -8.83
CA ALA A 184 22.89 -12.37 -9.08
C ALA A 184 22.28 -10.99 -9.38
N ARG A 185 22.98 -9.92 -9.01
CA ARG A 185 22.61 -8.56 -9.35
C ARG A 185 22.63 -8.35 -10.86
N ARG A 186 21.64 -7.65 -11.38
CA ARG A 186 21.62 -7.25 -12.78
C ARG A 186 22.60 -6.11 -13.01
N SER A 187 23.45 -6.23 -14.04
CA SER A 187 24.31 -5.14 -14.50
C SER A 187 23.44 -3.96 -14.94
N SER A 188 23.80 -2.80 -14.47
CA SER A 188 23.16 -1.52 -14.79
C SER A 188 24.16 -0.40 -14.47
N PRO A 189 23.99 0.83 -15.00
CA PRO A 189 24.82 1.95 -14.59
C PRO A 189 24.87 2.14 -13.06
N PHE A 190 23.75 1.88 -12.37
CA PHE A 190 23.64 2.00 -10.93
C PHE A 190 24.41 0.89 -10.20
N GLN A 191 24.18 -0.37 -10.57
CA GLN A 191 24.89 -1.50 -9.96
C GLN A 191 26.40 -1.43 -10.19
N ASP A 192 26.79 -1.14 -11.43
CA ASP A 192 28.20 -1.23 -11.85
C ASP A 192 29.05 -0.08 -11.27
N ARG A 193 28.45 1.08 -10.99
CA ARG A 193 29.17 2.27 -10.51
C ARG A 193 28.93 2.62 -9.04
N LEU A 194 27.74 2.27 -8.50
CA LEU A 194 27.37 2.60 -7.12
C LEU A 194 27.43 1.37 -6.20
N GLY A 195 27.48 0.15 -6.77
CA GLY A 195 27.45 -1.11 -6.02
C GLY A 195 26.07 -1.37 -5.39
N ASP A 196 25.97 -2.42 -4.57
CA ASP A 196 24.69 -2.88 -3.97
C ASP A 196 23.97 -1.80 -3.14
N GLY A 197 24.70 -0.85 -2.61
CA GLY A 197 24.16 0.22 -1.75
C GLY A 197 23.19 1.17 -2.47
N PHE A 198 23.17 1.21 -3.81
CA PHE A 198 22.26 2.10 -4.53
C PHE A 198 20.78 1.79 -4.26
N ILE A 199 20.45 0.52 -4.00
CA ILE A 199 19.07 0.11 -3.73
C ILE A 199 18.60 0.74 -2.41
N GLU A 200 19.36 0.55 -1.33
CA GLU A 200 19.03 1.15 -0.04
C GLU A 200 18.94 2.68 -0.14
N GLU A 201 19.90 3.30 -0.83
CA GLU A 201 19.92 4.75 -1.03
C GLU A 201 18.68 5.24 -1.79
N ALA A 202 18.27 4.55 -2.86
CA ALA A 202 17.05 4.86 -3.60
C ALA A 202 15.80 4.80 -2.72
N PHE A 203 15.64 3.75 -1.91
CA PHE A 203 14.52 3.63 -0.98
C PHE A 203 14.54 4.69 0.13
N ARG A 204 15.71 5.06 0.66
CA ARG A 204 15.84 6.14 1.64
C ARG A 204 15.45 7.49 1.04
N THR A 205 15.89 7.76 -0.18
CA THR A 205 15.55 8.99 -0.91
C THR A 205 14.05 9.04 -1.21
N ALA A 206 13.47 7.93 -1.65
CA ALA A 206 12.04 7.81 -1.90
C ALA A 206 11.22 8.06 -0.63
N ARG A 207 11.60 7.43 0.48
CA ARG A 207 10.93 7.61 1.78
C ARG A 207 11.04 9.05 2.30
N ALA A 208 12.16 9.74 2.04
CA ALA A 208 12.33 11.14 2.41
C ALA A 208 11.44 12.07 1.58
N ALA A 209 11.25 11.78 0.29
CA ALA A 209 10.40 12.58 -0.60
C ALA A 209 8.90 12.42 -0.26
N ASP A 210 8.45 11.18 -0.05
CA ASP A 210 7.08 10.90 0.40
C ASP A 210 7.08 9.89 1.57
N PRO A 211 6.97 10.38 2.81
CA PRO A 211 6.96 9.54 4.01
C PRO A 211 5.78 8.55 4.09
N ASN A 212 4.69 8.81 3.38
CA ASN A 212 3.46 8.02 3.47
C ASN A 212 3.28 7.03 2.32
N ALA A 213 4.06 7.14 1.24
CA ALA A 213 3.97 6.23 0.11
C ALA A 213 4.34 4.79 0.50
N LYS A 214 3.70 3.81 -0.11
CA LYS A 214 4.16 2.41 -0.09
C LYS A 214 5.31 2.28 -1.08
N LEU A 215 6.42 1.69 -0.63
CA LEU A 215 7.63 1.51 -1.41
C LEU A 215 7.93 0.02 -1.58
#